data_4387710fe197aabdaa3f2cf4960282e9
#
_entry.id   4387710fe197aabdaa3f2cf4960282e9
#
_cell.length_a   1.000
_cell.length_b   1.000
_cell.length_c   1.000
_cell.angle_alpha   90.00
_cell.angle_beta   90.00
_cell.angle_gamma   90.00
#
_symmetry.space_group_name_H-M   'P 1'
#
loop_
_entity.id
_entity.type
_entity.pdbx_description
1 polymer ?
#
loop_
_entity_poly.entity_id
_entity_poly.type
_entity_poly.pdbx_seq_one_letter_code
_entity_poly.pdbx_strand_id
1 'polypeptide(L)'
;MSYLDGRGAIPSRGVIPAARVGIAQRPTVVNNVETLSHLALLARRGATWFTEAGAPEAPGSTLLTLNGDVHEPGLVVEVVGPTTVGEVLTTYGRVRATPRAVLLGGYEGTWLPGEVAWRLPVERHRLSKLGASLGCGLVAVLDDEVCGLAQTARLVKWLASQSAGQCGPCIFGLPTLSEEFDQLVAGRSRKGDLRRLRELATSVRGRGACGHPTGVVTLIESALDTFGPELKSHLRGEVCAVPPGGRGFELPGLEERP
;
A
#
# COMPACT_ATOMS: atom_id res chain seq x y z
N MET A 1 -9.96 19.42 -8.92
CA MET A 1 -10.25 20.57 -9.82
C MET A 1 -9.00 21.40 -10.05
N SER A 2 -8.30 21.92 -9.00
CA SER A 2 -7.10 22.77 -9.21
C SER A 2 -6.01 22.14 -10.09
N TYR A 3 -5.78 20.83 -9.98
CA TYR A 3 -4.83 20.14 -10.83
C TYR A 3 -5.24 20.14 -12.32
N LEU A 4 -6.52 19.96 -12.60
CA LEU A 4 -7.04 20.00 -13.96
C LEU A 4 -6.99 21.42 -14.56
N ASP A 5 -6.90 22.43 -13.70
CA ASP A 5 -6.74 23.85 -14.09
C ASP A 5 -5.25 24.25 -14.22
N GLY A 6 -4.31 23.28 -14.22
CA GLY A 6 -2.87 23.53 -14.28
C GLY A 6 -2.27 24.12 -13.01
N ARG A 7 -2.98 24.07 -11.89
CA ARG A 7 -2.49 24.49 -10.56
C ARG A 7 -1.96 23.30 -9.77
N GLY A 8 -1.15 23.56 -8.76
CA GLY A 8 -0.70 22.50 -7.86
C GLY A 8 -1.87 21.75 -7.22
N ALA A 9 -1.77 20.41 -7.12
CA ALA A 9 -2.77 19.53 -6.50
C ALA A 9 -2.80 19.66 -4.97
N ILE A 10 -2.85 20.89 -4.45
CA ILE A 10 -2.84 21.17 -3.03
C ILE A 10 -4.26 20.97 -2.46
N PRO A 11 -4.49 20.02 -1.54
CA PRO A 11 -5.78 19.84 -0.91
C PRO A 11 -6.17 21.12 -0.13
N SER A 12 -7.40 21.59 -0.28
CA SER A 12 -7.91 22.71 0.49
C SER A 12 -8.71 22.22 1.70
N ARG A 13 -8.50 22.82 2.87
CA ARG A 13 -9.34 22.62 4.05
C ARG A 13 -10.63 23.41 3.93
N GLY A 14 -11.72 22.88 4.50
CA GLY A 14 -13.00 23.61 4.60
C GLY A 14 -13.86 23.54 3.34
N VAL A 15 -13.56 22.62 2.42
CA VAL A 15 -14.41 22.38 1.25
C VAL A 15 -15.72 21.75 1.70
N ILE A 16 -16.84 22.32 1.27
CA ILE A 16 -18.14 21.69 1.41
C ILE A 16 -18.10 20.35 0.64
N PRO A 17 -18.47 19.22 1.25
CA PRO A 17 -18.44 17.92 0.56
C PRO A 17 -19.22 17.98 -0.75
N ALA A 18 -18.69 17.39 -1.82
CA ALA A 18 -19.34 17.33 -3.13
C ALA A 18 -20.75 16.70 -3.05
N ALA A 19 -20.97 15.82 -2.07
CA ALA A 19 -22.30 15.27 -1.79
C ALA A 19 -23.35 16.32 -1.39
N ARG A 20 -22.94 17.50 -0.96
CA ARG A 20 -23.84 18.63 -0.67
C ARG A 20 -23.82 19.68 -1.78
N VAL A 21 -22.62 20.06 -2.22
CA VAL A 21 -22.43 21.11 -3.25
C VAL A 21 -21.28 20.68 -4.16
N GLY A 22 -21.60 20.16 -5.33
CA GLY A 22 -20.65 19.68 -6.31
C GLY A 22 -20.79 20.43 -7.64
N ILE A 23 -20.85 19.72 -8.74
CA ILE A 23 -20.93 20.26 -10.10
C ILE A 23 -22.21 21.09 -10.25
N ALA A 24 -22.08 22.28 -10.79
CA ALA A 24 -23.16 23.26 -10.99
C ALA A 24 -23.99 23.52 -9.72
N GLN A 25 -23.33 23.56 -8.56
CA GLN A 25 -23.94 23.79 -7.23
C GLN A 25 -24.96 22.70 -6.82
N ARG A 26 -24.90 21.53 -7.44
CA ARG A 26 -25.79 20.40 -7.13
C ARG A 26 -25.06 19.32 -6.35
N PRO A 27 -25.78 18.54 -5.51
CA PRO A 27 -25.21 17.32 -4.91
C PRO A 27 -24.60 16.41 -5.97
N THR A 28 -23.34 16.01 -5.77
CA THR A 28 -22.59 15.22 -6.75
C THR A 28 -21.98 13.99 -6.08
N VAL A 29 -22.23 12.82 -6.65
CA VAL A 29 -21.57 11.58 -6.24
C VAL A 29 -20.17 11.55 -6.86
N VAL A 30 -19.17 11.32 -6.01
CA VAL A 30 -17.78 11.12 -6.43
C VAL A 30 -17.39 9.70 -6.09
N ASN A 31 -16.93 8.94 -7.06
CA ASN A 31 -16.46 7.57 -6.87
C ASN A 31 -15.31 7.25 -7.81
N ASN A 32 -14.59 6.14 -7.56
CA ASN A 32 -13.54 5.73 -8.47
C ASN A 32 -14.13 5.13 -9.78
N VAL A 33 -13.29 5.07 -10.81
CA VAL A 33 -13.69 4.62 -12.15
C VAL A 33 -14.14 3.17 -12.15
N GLU A 34 -13.49 2.28 -11.43
CA GLU A 34 -13.86 0.85 -11.33
C GLU A 34 -15.29 0.70 -10.76
N THR A 35 -15.59 1.40 -9.66
CA THR A 35 -16.94 1.40 -9.08
C THR A 35 -17.99 1.94 -10.04
N LEU A 36 -17.70 3.04 -10.75
CA LEU A 36 -18.63 3.61 -11.73
C LEU A 36 -18.83 2.69 -12.93
N SER A 37 -17.80 1.98 -13.37
CA SER A 37 -17.89 0.97 -14.43
C SER A 37 -18.75 -0.21 -14.01
N HIS A 38 -18.57 -0.72 -12.79
CA HIS A 38 -19.45 -1.77 -12.25
C HIS A 38 -20.89 -1.31 -12.12
N LEU A 39 -21.15 -0.07 -11.67
CA LEU A 39 -22.51 0.48 -11.63
C LEU A 39 -23.16 0.54 -13.00
N ALA A 40 -22.42 0.95 -14.03
CA ALA A 40 -22.91 0.97 -15.41
C ALA A 40 -23.23 -0.44 -15.94
N LEU A 41 -22.38 -1.42 -15.63
CA LEU A 41 -22.60 -2.82 -15.99
C LEU A 41 -23.82 -3.41 -15.26
N LEU A 42 -23.96 -3.14 -13.97
CA LEU A 42 -25.10 -3.54 -13.15
C LEU A 42 -26.41 -2.96 -13.70
N ALA A 43 -26.41 -1.68 -14.06
CA ALA A 43 -27.58 -1.04 -14.64
C ALA A 43 -28.03 -1.66 -16.00
N ARG A 44 -27.05 -2.18 -16.76
CA ARG A 44 -27.31 -2.78 -18.09
C ARG A 44 -27.64 -4.27 -18.02
N ARG A 45 -27.04 -5.01 -17.10
CA ARG A 45 -27.10 -6.48 -17.07
C ARG A 45 -27.86 -7.04 -15.86
N GLY A 46 -28.13 -6.22 -14.86
CA GLY A 46 -28.81 -6.59 -13.62
C GLY A 46 -27.89 -7.17 -12.55
N ALA A 47 -28.42 -7.25 -11.34
CA ALA A 47 -27.66 -7.72 -10.17
C ALA A 47 -27.30 -9.21 -10.26
N THR A 48 -28.19 -10.05 -10.81
CA THR A 48 -27.97 -11.49 -10.99
C THR A 48 -26.71 -11.76 -11.80
N TRP A 49 -26.54 -11.08 -12.93
CA TRP A 49 -25.32 -11.18 -13.75
C TRP A 49 -24.06 -10.85 -12.96
N PHE A 50 -24.11 -9.83 -12.11
CA PHE A 50 -22.94 -9.45 -11.30
C PHE A 50 -22.60 -10.50 -10.25
N THR A 51 -23.60 -11.11 -9.63
CA THR A 51 -23.43 -12.12 -8.58
C THR A 51 -23.14 -13.53 -9.11
N GLU A 52 -23.30 -13.79 -10.42
CA GLU A 52 -22.84 -15.01 -11.07
C GLU A 52 -21.32 -15.12 -11.10
N ALA A 53 -20.62 -13.97 -11.08
CA ALA A 53 -19.17 -13.90 -10.97
C ALA A 53 -18.77 -13.69 -9.51
N GLY A 54 -17.70 -14.36 -9.10
CA GLY A 54 -17.18 -14.23 -7.75
C GLY A 54 -17.76 -15.22 -6.75
N ALA A 55 -17.48 -14.99 -5.47
CA ALA A 55 -18.04 -15.76 -4.36
C ALA A 55 -19.29 -15.07 -3.81
N PRO A 56 -20.20 -15.79 -3.13
CA PRO A 56 -21.38 -15.18 -2.51
C PRO A 56 -21.06 -14.01 -1.58
N GLU A 57 -19.94 -14.07 -0.87
CA GLU A 57 -19.46 -13.04 0.06
C GLU A 57 -18.59 -11.97 -0.60
N ALA A 58 -18.16 -12.20 -1.86
CA ALA A 58 -17.34 -11.29 -2.66
C ALA A 58 -17.74 -11.40 -4.14
N PRO A 59 -18.97 -10.98 -4.52
CA PRO A 59 -19.44 -11.06 -5.89
C PRO A 59 -18.72 -10.06 -6.80
N GLY A 60 -18.68 -10.40 -8.10
CA GLY A 60 -18.06 -9.58 -9.13
C GLY A 60 -16.57 -9.87 -9.29
N SER A 61 -15.88 -8.89 -9.85
CA SER A 61 -14.45 -8.92 -10.11
C SER A 61 -13.76 -7.72 -9.46
N THR A 62 -12.43 -7.78 -9.38
CA THR A 62 -11.58 -6.66 -8.96
C THR A 62 -10.33 -6.60 -9.82
N LEU A 63 -9.81 -5.38 -10.02
CA LEU A 63 -8.54 -5.19 -10.69
C LEU A 63 -7.38 -5.25 -9.70
N LEU A 64 -6.34 -6.00 -10.05
CA LEU A 64 -5.09 -6.05 -9.31
C LEU A 64 -3.94 -5.63 -10.20
N THR A 65 -3.01 -4.87 -9.62
CA THR A 65 -1.73 -4.53 -10.25
C THR A 65 -0.64 -5.38 -9.60
N LEU A 66 0.09 -6.15 -10.41
CA LEU A 66 1.22 -6.95 -9.95
C LEU A 66 2.51 -6.14 -10.05
N ASN A 67 3.37 -6.21 -9.01
CA ASN A 67 4.64 -5.48 -9.00
C ASN A 67 5.72 -6.26 -8.23
N GLY A 68 6.94 -5.73 -8.21
CA GLY A 68 8.09 -6.34 -7.56
C GLY A 68 8.66 -7.51 -8.37
N ASP A 69 9.03 -8.61 -7.70
CA ASP A 69 9.60 -9.80 -8.32
C ASP A 69 8.53 -10.66 -9.01
N VAL A 70 8.02 -10.14 -10.10
CA VAL A 70 7.08 -10.78 -11.01
C VAL A 70 7.58 -10.68 -12.46
N HIS A 71 7.04 -11.50 -13.35
CA HIS A 71 7.49 -11.52 -14.76
C HIS A 71 7.32 -10.16 -15.46
N GLU A 72 6.19 -9.49 -15.20
CA GLU A 72 5.84 -8.20 -15.82
C GLU A 72 5.36 -7.24 -14.71
N PRO A 73 6.27 -6.46 -14.10
CA PRO A 73 5.88 -5.45 -13.13
C PRO A 73 4.97 -4.39 -13.76
N GLY A 74 3.89 -4.03 -13.06
CA GLY A 74 2.87 -3.12 -13.56
C GLY A 74 1.72 -3.78 -14.32
N LEU A 75 1.75 -5.10 -14.55
CA LEU A 75 0.65 -5.82 -15.17
C LEU A 75 -0.64 -5.66 -14.36
N VAL A 76 -1.70 -5.21 -15.02
CA VAL A 76 -3.05 -5.13 -14.44
C VAL A 76 -3.86 -6.33 -14.87
N VAL A 77 -4.44 -7.03 -13.91
CA VAL A 77 -5.25 -8.23 -14.14
C VAL A 77 -6.63 -8.09 -13.50
N GLU A 78 -7.64 -8.62 -14.16
CA GLU A 78 -8.98 -8.77 -13.58
C GLU A 78 -9.08 -10.13 -12.90
N VAL A 79 -9.45 -10.12 -11.63
CA VAL A 79 -9.59 -11.32 -10.81
C VAL A 79 -11.04 -11.52 -10.43
N VAL A 80 -11.55 -12.72 -10.63
CA VAL A 80 -12.94 -13.12 -10.37
C VAL A 80 -12.93 -14.24 -9.32
N GLY A 81 -13.81 -14.13 -8.36
CA GLY A 81 -14.12 -15.21 -7.43
C GLY A 81 -13.13 -15.38 -6.27
N PRO A 82 -13.24 -16.51 -5.56
CA PRO A 82 -12.43 -16.78 -4.38
C PRO A 82 -10.99 -17.19 -4.74
N THR A 83 -10.34 -16.45 -5.64
CA THR A 83 -8.96 -16.70 -6.09
C THR A 83 -7.99 -16.27 -4.99
N THR A 84 -7.01 -17.08 -4.69
CA THR A 84 -5.96 -16.74 -3.72
C THR A 84 -4.89 -15.85 -4.35
N VAL A 85 -4.17 -15.10 -3.50
CA VAL A 85 -3.00 -14.31 -3.94
C VAL A 85 -1.96 -15.19 -4.64
N GLY A 86 -1.73 -16.42 -4.13
CA GLY A 86 -0.82 -17.38 -4.75
C GLY A 86 -1.26 -17.81 -6.15
N GLU A 87 -2.55 -18.06 -6.37
CA GLU A 87 -3.08 -18.39 -7.71
C GLU A 87 -2.92 -17.21 -8.66
N VAL A 88 -3.21 -15.98 -8.22
CA VAL A 88 -2.99 -14.77 -9.03
C VAL A 88 -1.52 -14.64 -9.40
N LEU A 89 -0.62 -14.76 -8.42
CA LEU A 89 0.82 -14.63 -8.64
C LEU A 89 1.37 -15.74 -9.55
N THR A 90 0.88 -16.98 -9.41
CA THR A 90 1.29 -18.09 -10.28
C THR A 90 0.79 -17.90 -11.71
N THR A 91 -0.48 -17.56 -11.87
CA THR A 91 -1.13 -17.48 -13.19
C THR A 91 -0.63 -16.29 -13.99
N TYR A 92 -0.59 -15.13 -13.39
CA TYR A 92 -0.30 -13.86 -14.07
C TYR A 92 1.11 -13.34 -13.80
N GLY A 93 1.59 -13.48 -12.55
CA GLY A 93 2.91 -13.01 -12.14
C GLY A 93 4.04 -13.98 -12.50
N ARG A 94 3.71 -15.23 -12.89
CA ARG A 94 4.65 -16.33 -13.15
C ARG A 94 5.57 -16.64 -11.97
N VAL A 95 5.11 -16.35 -10.76
CA VAL A 95 5.81 -16.68 -9.52
C VAL A 95 5.65 -18.18 -9.26
N ARG A 96 6.77 -18.91 -9.19
CA ARG A 96 6.76 -20.39 -9.14
C ARG A 96 6.83 -20.96 -7.74
N ALA A 97 7.23 -20.16 -6.76
CA ALA A 97 7.37 -20.56 -5.36
C ALA A 97 6.78 -19.48 -4.46
N THR A 98 6.42 -19.88 -3.24
CA THR A 98 5.96 -18.93 -2.22
C THR A 98 7.04 -17.89 -1.95
N PRO A 99 6.80 -16.60 -2.20
CA PRO A 99 7.77 -15.55 -1.94
C PRO A 99 7.98 -15.36 -0.43
N ARG A 100 9.05 -14.71 -0.04
CA ARG A 100 9.33 -14.42 1.37
C ARG A 100 8.30 -13.46 1.98
N ALA A 101 7.90 -12.46 1.25
CA ALA A 101 6.86 -11.50 1.67
C ALA A 101 6.12 -10.90 0.48
N VAL A 102 4.89 -10.45 0.73
CA VAL A 102 4.05 -9.75 -0.23
C VAL A 102 3.51 -8.48 0.42
N LEU A 103 3.59 -7.36 -0.29
CA LEU A 103 2.94 -6.11 0.08
C LEU A 103 1.58 -6.06 -0.61
N LEU A 104 0.51 -5.93 0.17
CA LEU A 104 -0.87 -5.86 -0.31
C LEU A 104 -1.50 -4.50 -0.06
N GLY A 105 -2.21 -3.99 -1.06
CA GLY A 105 -3.09 -2.84 -0.92
C GLY A 105 -2.52 -1.51 -1.37
N GLY A 106 -1.30 -1.47 -1.86
CA GLY A 106 -0.59 -0.26 -2.29
C GLY A 106 0.72 -0.06 -1.56
N TYR A 107 1.42 1.02 -1.87
CA TYR A 107 2.66 1.36 -1.18
C TYR A 107 2.44 1.81 0.28
N GLU A 108 1.21 2.14 0.65
CA GLU A 108 0.77 2.36 2.05
C GLU A 108 0.07 1.11 2.62
N GLY A 109 0.25 -0.03 1.99
CA GLY A 109 -0.40 -1.28 2.33
C GLY A 109 0.24 -2.00 3.51
N THR A 110 -0.02 -3.29 3.58
CA THR A 110 0.41 -4.16 4.67
C THR A 110 1.37 -5.22 4.13
N TRP A 111 2.54 -5.33 4.71
CA TRP A 111 3.42 -6.46 4.51
C TRP A 111 2.84 -7.70 5.17
N LEU A 112 2.83 -8.79 4.44
CA LEU A 112 2.46 -10.11 4.95
C LEU A 112 3.58 -11.11 4.64
N PRO A 113 3.87 -12.03 5.57
CA PRO A 113 4.73 -13.19 5.26
C PRO A 113 4.17 -13.94 4.06
N GLY A 114 5.04 -14.39 3.16
CA GLY A 114 4.64 -15.04 1.92
C GLY A 114 3.74 -16.24 2.13
N GLU A 115 4.03 -17.10 3.10
CA GLU A 115 3.21 -18.26 3.47
C GLU A 115 1.76 -17.89 3.84
N VAL A 116 1.58 -16.74 4.48
CA VAL A 116 0.25 -16.21 4.83
C VAL A 116 -0.43 -15.66 3.59
N ALA A 117 0.26 -14.76 2.87
CA ALA A 117 -0.29 -14.11 1.69
C ALA A 117 -0.66 -15.12 0.60
N TRP A 118 0.17 -16.15 0.36
CA TRP A 118 -0.02 -17.15 -0.68
C TRP A 118 -1.38 -17.85 -0.64
N ARG A 119 -1.84 -18.16 0.58
CA ARG A 119 -3.10 -18.90 0.82
C ARG A 119 -4.29 -17.98 1.01
N LEU A 120 -4.08 -16.67 1.02
CA LEU A 120 -5.10 -15.70 1.36
C LEU A 120 -6.00 -15.43 0.16
N PRO A 121 -7.32 -15.64 0.26
CA PRO A 121 -8.25 -15.24 -0.78
C PRO A 121 -8.24 -13.72 -0.99
N VAL A 122 -8.38 -13.29 -2.23
CA VAL A 122 -8.51 -11.87 -2.61
C VAL A 122 -9.92 -11.37 -2.25
N GLU A 123 -10.22 -11.37 -0.97
CA GLU A 123 -11.52 -11.01 -0.41
C GLU A 123 -11.34 -9.98 0.70
N ARG A 124 -12.08 -8.86 0.63
CA ARG A 124 -11.97 -7.75 1.61
C ARG A 124 -12.07 -8.21 3.05
N HIS A 125 -13.06 -9.05 3.32
CA HIS A 125 -13.34 -9.52 4.67
C HIS A 125 -12.24 -10.47 5.22
N ARG A 126 -11.60 -11.25 4.39
CA ARG A 126 -10.47 -12.10 4.78
C ARG A 126 -9.22 -11.27 5.05
N LEU A 127 -8.95 -10.31 4.19
CA LEU A 127 -7.82 -9.39 4.35
C LEU A 127 -7.95 -8.55 5.63
N SER A 128 -9.14 -8.03 5.92
CA SER A 128 -9.36 -7.18 7.11
C SER A 128 -9.08 -7.88 8.43
N LYS A 129 -9.26 -9.20 8.52
CA LYS A 129 -8.92 -10.00 9.70
C LYS A 129 -7.42 -10.02 10.02
N LEU A 130 -6.58 -9.74 9.02
CA LEU A 130 -5.12 -9.65 9.14
C LEU A 130 -4.63 -8.19 9.17
N GLY A 131 -5.52 -7.23 9.35
CA GLY A 131 -5.17 -5.81 9.27
C GLY A 131 -4.76 -5.34 7.87
N ALA A 132 -5.01 -6.17 6.84
CA ALA A 132 -4.71 -5.85 5.45
C ALA A 132 -5.97 -5.41 4.69
N SER A 133 -5.78 -4.79 3.54
CA SER A 133 -6.87 -4.42 2.63
C SER A 133 -6.41 -4.54 1.18
N LEU A 134 -7.35 -4.64 0.24
CA LEU A 134 -7.02 -4.54 -1.19
C LEU A 134 -6.53 -3.14 -1.56
N GLY A 135 -6.90 -2.11 -0.80
CA GLY A 135 -6.48 -0.73 -1.05
C GLY A 135 -6.70 -0.32 -2.51
N CYS A 136 -5.63 0.05 -3.19
CA CYS A 136 -5.64 0.36 -4.62
C CYS A 136 -5.42 -0.87 -5.54
N GLY A 137 -5.50 -2.08 -5.01
CA GLY A 137 -5.34 -3.32 -5.78
C GLY A 137 -3.88 -3.72 -6.07
N LEU A 138 -2.89 -3.09 -5.46
CA LEU A 138 -1.49 -3.48 -5.65
C LEU A 138 -1.16 -4.75 -4.87
N VAL A 139 -0.52 -5.70 -5.56
CA VAL A 139 0.10 -6.91 -5.02
C VAL A 139 1.57 -6.88 -5.45
N ALA A 140 2.47 -6.62 -4.51
CA ALA A 140 3.89 -6.53 -4.83
C ALA A 140 4.68 -7.62 -4.11
N VAL A 141 5.43 -8.40 -4.89
CA VAL A 141 6.28 -9.51 -4.42
C VAL A 141 7.65 -8.96 -4.03
N LEU A 142 8.10 -9.25 -2.82
CA LEU A 142 9.46 -8.92 -2.41
C LEU A 142 10.44 -9.93 -3.02
N ASP A 143 11.44 -9.42 -3.74
CA ASP A 143 12.59 -10.19 -4.19
C ASP A 143 13.36 -10.76 -2.99
N ASP A 144 13.71 -12.04 -3.04
CA ASP A 144 14.39 -12.73 -1.95
C ASP A 144 15.79 -12.18 -1.64
N GLU A 145 16.40 -11.48 -2.59
CA GLU A 145 17.69 -10.80 -2.44
C GLU A 145 17.57 -9.35 -1.94
N VAL A 146 16.35 -8.87 -1.64
CA VAL A 146 16.10 -7.52 -1.12
C VAL A 146 15.71 -7.57 0.36
N CYS A 147 16.43 -6.85 1.20
CA CYS A 147 16.03 -6.65 2.59
C CYS A 147 14.68 -5.93 2.68
N GLY A 148 13.70 -6.57 3.35
CA GLY A 148 12.35 -6.02 3.46
C GLY A 148 12.28 -4.71 4.23
N LEU A 149 13.13 -4.53 5.23
CA LEU A 149 13.23 -3.25 5.95
C LEU A 149 13.86 -2.16 5.08
N ALA A 150 14.88 -2.49 4.27
CA ALA A 150 15.48 -1.52 3.34
C ALA A 150 14.48 -1.11 2.24
N GLN A 151 13.73 -2.07 1.72
CA GLN A 151 12.65 -1.76 0.76
C GLN A 151 11.56 -0.89 1.40
N THR A 152 11.21 -1.19 2.65
CA THR A 152 10.24 -0.36 3.40
C THR A 152 10.75 1.05 3.62
N ALA A 153 12.03 1.23 3.97
CA ALA A 153 12.64 2.56 4.14
C ALA A 153 12.54 3.40 2.85
N ARG A 154 12.83 2.79 1.69
CA ARG A 154 12.66 3.46 0.38
C ARG A 154 11.21 3.89 0.16
N LEU A 155 10.23 3.02 0.47
CA LEU A 155 8.81 3.33 0.37
C LEU A 155 8.41 4.47 1.32
N VAL A 156 8.81 4.41 2.58
CA VAL A 156 8.51 5.44 3.59
C VAL A 156 9.07 6.80 3.17
N LYS A 157 10.31 6.83 2.67
CA LYS A 157 10.95 8.04 2.16
C LYS A 157 10.19 8.61 0.97
N TRP A 158 9.82 7.77 0.01
CA TRP A 158 9.03 8.19 -1.14
C TRP A 158 7.67 8.72 -0.70
N LEU A 159 6.93 8.00 0.16
CA LEU A 159 5.63 8.42 0.67
C LEU A 159 5.71 9.75 1.45
N ALA A 160 6.74 9.95 2.26
CA ALA A 160 6.96 11.22 2.94
C ALA A 160 7.11 12.37 1.94
N SER A 161 7.81 12.13 0.81
CA SER A 161 7.99 13.12 -0.26
C SER A 161 6.69 13.39 -1.06
N GLN A 162 5.76 12.40 -1.10
CA GLN A 162 4.46 12.54 -1.78
C GLN A 162 3.39 13.23 -0.91
N SER A 163 3.71 13.59 0.32
CA SER A 163 2.75 14.23 1.21
C SER A 163 2.35 15.63 0.72
N ALA A 164 1.08 16.01 0.99
CA ALA A 164 0.59 17.35 0.68
C ALA A 164 1.18 18.45 1.57
N GLY A 165 1.89 18.10 2.65
CA GLY A 165 2.55 19.05 3.55
C GLY A 165 1.61 20.04 4.27
N GLN A 166 0.33 19.67 4.53
CA GLN A 166 -0.65 20.61 5.07
C GLN A 166 -1.03 20.38 6.53
N CYS A 167 -0.64 19.26 7.11
CA CYS A 167 -0.94 18.98 8.51
C CYS A 167 0.32 18.51 9.25
N GLY A 168 0.31 18.63 10.59
CA GLY A 168 1.44 18.27 11.43
C GLY A 168 2.03 16.89 11.14
N PRO A 169 1.22 15.82 11.04
CA PRO A 169 1.69 14.51 10.65
C PRO A 169 2.49 14.48 9.34
N CYS A 170 2.08 15.22 8.30
CA CYS A 170 2.81 15.29 7.03
C CYS A 170 4.05 16.19 7.10
N ILE A 171 3.99 17.33 7.81
CA ILE A 171 5.09 18.30 7.84
C ILE A 171 6.23 17.82 8.74
N PHE A 172 5.89 17.21 9.88
CA PHE A 172 6.86 16.81 10.91
C PHE A 172 6.93 15.29 11.08
N GLY A 173 5.77 14.62 11.13
CA GLY A 173 5.69 13.21 11.47
C GLY A 173 6.32 12.31 10.43
N LEU A 174 5.95 12.41 9.16
CA LEU A 174 6.45 11.54 8.11
C LEU A 174 7.96 11.72 7.84
N PRO A 175 8.51 12.96 7.75
CA PRO A 175 9.95 13.13 7.62
C PRO A 175 10.73 12.51 8.78
N THR A 176 10.26 12.72 10.03
CA THR A 176 10.91 12.15 11.21
C THR A 176 10.82 10.62 11.23
N LEU A 177 9.66 10.04 10.88
CA LEU A 177 9.50 8.59 10.76
C LEU A 177 10.44 8.01 9.69
N SER A 178 10.59 8.70 8.55
CA SER A 178 11.51 8.28 7.49
C SER A 178 12.94 8.29 7.98
N GLU A 179 13.38 9.36 8.64
CA GLU A 179 14.73 9.47 9.16
C GLU A 179 15.05 8.41 10.24
N GLU A 180 14.17 8.24 11.22
CA GLU A 180 14.32 7.22 12.28
C GLU A 180 14.35 5.81 11.69
N PHE A 181 13.53 5.54 10.69
CA PHE A 181 13.51 4.24 10.03
C PHE A 181 14.79 4.01 9.20
N ASP A 182 15.27 5.02 8.48
CA ASP A 182 16.54 4.98 7.75
C ASP A 182 17.74 4.72 8.71
N GLN A 183 17.77 5.35 9.90
CA GLN A 183 18.79 5.11 10.91
C GLN A 183 18.76 3.66 11.40
N LEU A 184 17.56 3.09 11.61
CA LEU A 184 17.38 1.70 12.01
C LEU A 184 17.95 0.76 10.94
N VAL A 185 17.55 0.96 9.66
CA VAL A 185 18.00 0.12 8.54
C VAL A 185 19.51 0.23 8.32
N ALA A 186 20.09 1.41 8.56
CA ALA A 186 21.53 1.61 8.46
C ALA A 186 22.34 1.00 9.62
N GLY A 187 21.69 0.31 10.58
CA GLY A 187 22.36 -0.26 11.76
C GLY A 187 22.92 0.79 12.72
N ARG A 188 22.44 2.03 12.65
CA ARG A 188 22.87 3.15 13.51
C ARG A 188 21.96 3.38 14.72
N SER A 189 21.04 2.46 14.97
CA SER A 189 20.10 2.55 16.09
C SER A 189 20.78 2.40 17.43
N ARG A 190 20.34 3.18 18.40
CA ARG A 190 20.75 3.10 19.80
C ARG A 190 19.67 2.40 20.64
N LYS A 191 20.04 1.99 21.84
CA LYS A 191 19.08 1.41 22.79
C LYS A 191 17.89 2.36 23.02
N GLY A 192 16.70 1.92 22.71
CA GLY A 192 15.45 2.67 22.85
C GLY A 192 14.91 3.32 21.57
N ASP A 193 15.70 3.37 20.48
CA ASP A 193 15.24 4.01 19.22
C ASP A 193 14.04 3.28 18.60
N LEU A 194 14.00 1.94 18.64
CA LEU A 194 12.83 1.19 18.16
C LEU A 194 11.56 1.53 18.96
N ARG A 195 11.69 1.72 20.27
CA ARG A 195 10.56 2.16 21.11
C ARG A 195 10.12 3.57 20.70
N ARG A 196 11.07 4.48 20.53
CA ARG A 196 10.79 5.86 20.09
C ARG A 196 10.12 5.90 18.72
N LEU A 197 10.58 5.08 17.76
CA LEU A 197 9.95 4.95 16.44
C LEU A 197 8.47 4.51 16.55
N ARG A 198 8.17 3.53 17.40
CA ARG A 198 6.80 3.05 17.64
C ARG A 198 5.92 4.11 18.32
N GLU A 199 6.46 4.83 19.31
CA GLU A 199 5.77 5.93 19.99
C GLU A 199 5.46 7.07 18.99
N LEU A 200 6.39 7.40 18.11
CA LEU A 200 6.20 8.39 17.05
C LEU A 200 5.14 7.92 16.04
N ALA A 201 5.21 6.68 15.59
CA ALA A 201 4.19 6.08 14.70
C ALA A 201 2.79 6.16 15.32
N THR A 202 2.67 5.79 16.60
CA THR A 202 1.41 5.93 17.36
C THR A 202 0.94 7.37 17.42
N SER A 203 1.84 8.34 17.58
CA SER A 203 1.52 9.76 17.63
C SER A 203 1.04 10.34 16.31
N VAL A 204 1.43 9.74 15.20
CA VAL A 204 1.06 10.15 13.82
C VAL A 204 -0.25 9.51 13.38
N ARG A 205 -0.52 8.27 13.80
CA ARG A 205 -1.71 7.49 13.43
C ARG A 205 -3.00 8.24 13.77
N GLY A 206 -3.89 8.36 12.77
CA GLY A 206 -5.23 8.94 12.93
C GLY A 206 -5.26 10.46 13.13
N ARG A 207 -4.12 11.16 13.11
CA ARG A 207 -4.05 12.62 13.29
C ARG A 207 -3.89 13.42 12.01
N GLY A 208 -3.79 12.74 10.88
CA GLY A 208 -3.74 13.38 9.57
C GLY A 208 -5.07 14.00 9.15
N ALA A 209 -5.02 15.01 8.29
CA ALA A 209 -6.21 15.53 7.63
C ALA A 209 -6.80 14.54 6.61
N CYS A 210 -6.03 13.52 6.21
CA CYS A 210 -6.42 12.40 5.35
C CYS A 210 -5.79 11.10 5.84
N GLY A 211 -6.02 9.98 5.12
CA GLY A 211 -5.51 8.65 5.46
C GLY A 211 -4.01 8.45 5.27
N HIS A 212 -3.34 9.29 4.47
CA HIS A 212 -1.95 9.11 4.06
C HIS A 212 -0.95 8.86 5.23
N PRO A 213 -0.91 9.68 6.30
CA PRO A 213 0.01 9.41 7.40
C PRO A 213 -0.28 8.09 8.14
N THR A 214 -1.57 7.71 8.23
CA THR A 214 -1.97 6.44 8.84
C THR A 214 -1.52 5.24 7.99
N GLY A 215 -1.62 5.35 6.66
CA GLY A 215 -1.13 4.32 5.74
C GLY A 215 0.37 4.09 5.86
N VAL A 216 1.17 5.17 5.92
CA VAL A 216 2.62 5.06 6.14
C VAL A 216 2.95 4.38 7.47
N VAL A 217 2.23 4.71 8.54
CA VAL A 217 2.40 4.04 9.83
C VAL A 217 2.06 2.55 9.73
N THR A 218 0.99 2.19 9.05
CA THR A 218 0.60 0.78 8.82
C THR A 218 1.68 0.01 8.07
N LEU A 219 2.26 0.61 7.03
CA LEU A 219 3.39 0.03 6.30
C LEU A 219 4.59 -0.23 7.24
N ILE A 220 4.99 0.75 8.04
CA ILE A 220 6.12 0.62 8.98
C ILE A 220 5.85 -0.50 9.99
N GLU A 221 4.71 -0.50 10.65
CA GLU A 221 4.38 -1.50 11.68
C GLU A 221 4.35 -2.91 11.11
N SER A 222 3.69 -3.11 9.96
CA SER A 222 3.66 -4.41 9.29
C SER A 222 5.04 -4.89 8.85
N ALA A 223 5.93 -3.98 8.46
CA ALA A 223 7.31 -4.32 8.14
C ALA A 223 8.09 -4.77 9.37
N LEU A 224 7.97 -4.06 10.48
CA LEU A 224 8.64 -4.43 11.73
C LEU A 224 8.19 -5.81 12.25
N ASP A 225 6.93 -6.18 12.00
CA ASP A 225 6.37 -7.47 12.39
C ASP A 225 6.79 -8.59 11.39
N THR A 226 6.73 -8.32 10.09
CA THR A 226 7.03 -9.31 9.04
C THR A 226 8.52 -9.62 8.95
N PHE A 227 9.39 -8.62 9.10
CA PHE A 227 10.83 -8.74 8.91
C PHE A 227 11.61 -8.81 10.23
N GLY A 228 11.10 -9.56 11.20
CA GLY A 228 11.71 -9.71 12.53
C GLY A 228 13.17 -10.16 12.55
N PRO A 229 13.61 -11.13 11.73
CA PRO A 229 15.01 -11.54 11.64
C PRO A 229 15.93 -10.40 11.19
N GLU A 230 15.58 -9.70 10.13
CA GLU A 230 16.31 -8.54 9.60
C GLU A 230 16.36 -7.42 10.63
N LEU A 231 15.24 -7.16 11.31
CA LEU A 231 15.17 -6.16 12.38
C LEU A 231 16.19 -6.44 13.49
N LYS A 232 16.33 -7.70 13.89
CA LYS A 232 17.31 -8.08 14.91
C LYS A 232 18.74 -7.81 14.46
N SER A 233 19.10 -8.13 13.21
CA SER A 233 20.42 -7.86 12.64
C SER A 233 20.71 -6.36 12.61
N HIS A 234 19.77 -5.56 12.08
CA HIS A 234 19.93 -4.10 12.01
C HIS A 234 20.04 -3.44 13.38
N LEU A 235 19.27 -3.89 14.39
CA LEU A 235 19.36 -3.38 15.76
C LEU A 235 20.69 -3.69 16.46
N ARG A 236 21.42 -4.73 16.01
CA ARG A 236 22.75 -5.08 16.51
C ARG A 236 23.88 -4.42 15.72
N GLY A 237 23.56 -3.70 14.65
CA GLY A 237 24.55 -3.17 13.73
C GLY A 237 25.27 -4.26 12.93
N GLU A 238 24.69 -5.43 12.82
CA GLU A 238 25.22 -6.56 12.06
C GLU A 238 24.91 -6.40 10.56
N VAL A 239 25.65 -7.10 9.72
CA VAL A 239 25.33 -7.21 8.29
C VAL A 239 23.94 -7.83 8.14
N CYS A 240 23.10 -7.24 7.31
CA CYS A 240 21.77 -7.76 7.07
C CYS A 240 21.84 -9.23 6.60
N ALA A 241 20.97 -10.07 7.13
CA ALA A 241 20.90 -11.48 6.76
C ALA A 241 20.55 -11.69 5.27
N VAL A 242 19.99 -10.68 4.62
CA VAL A 242 19.68 -10.67 3.19
C VAL A 242 20.78 -9.88 2.47
N PRO A 243 21.55 -10.49 1.55
CA PRO A 243 22.59 -9.80 0.82
C PRO A 243 22.01 -8.67 -0.04
N PRO A 244 22.77 -7.58 -0.25
CA PRO A 244 22.35 -6.52 -1.17
C PRO A 244 22.56 -7.01 -2.61
N GLY A 245 21.48 -7.18 -3.38
CA GLY A 245 21.64 -7.65 -4.78
C GLY A 245 20.38 -7.61 -5.62
N GLY A 246 19.22 -7.77 -5.00
CA GLY A 246 17.95 -7.86 -5.70
C GLY A 246 17.39 -6.52 -6.20
N ARG A 247 16.45 -6.59 -7.12
CA ARG A 247 15.70 -5.42 -7.59
C ARG A 247 14.61 -5.07 -6.58
N GLY A 248 14.75 -3.90 -5.95
CA GLY A 248 13.63 -3.33 -5.19
C GLY A 248 12.49 -2.89 -6.11
N PHE A 249 11.34 -2.56 -5.54
CA PHE A 249 10.22 -2.02 -6.31
C PHE A 249 10.64 -0.76 -7.05
N GLU A 250 10.27 -0.69 -8.32
CA GLU A 250 10.37 0.55 -9.07
C GLU A 250 9.37 1.55 -8.49
N LEU A 251 9.88 2.68 -8.07
CA LEU A 251 9.06 3.80 -7.58
C LEU A 251 9.04 4.88 -8.66
N PRO A 252 7.90 5.56 -8.87
CA PRO A 252 7.86 6.72 -9.74
C PRO A 252 8.93 7.72 -9.32
N GLY A 253 9.67 8.27 -10.30
CA GLY A 253 10.88 9.06 -10.06
C GLY A 253 10.67 10.18 -9.03
N LEU A 254 11.64 10.30 -8.12
CA LEU A 254 11.75 11.46 -7.23
C LEU A 254 12.20 12.71 -8.00
N GLU A 255 12.62 12.53 -9.26
CA GLU A 255 13.31 13.55 -10.06
C GLU A 255 12.38 14.44 -10.89
N GLU A 256 11.09 14.13 -10.99
CA GLU A 256 10.15 14.88 -11.83
C GLU A 256 9.14 15.68 -11.02
N ARG A 257 9.62 16.51 -10.11
CA ARG A 257 8.78 17.63 -9.64
C ARG A 257 9.31 18.93 -10.22
N PRO A 258 8.48 19.62 -11.05
CA PRO A 258 8.81 20.96 -11.47
C PRO A 258 8.83 21.92 -10.30
#